data_f596b715b7c07e3920ff6d5cceef06a0
#
_entry.id   f596b715b7c07e3920ff6d5cceef06a0
#
_cell.length_a   1.000
_cell.length_b   1.000
_cell.length_c   1.000
_cell.angle_alpha   90.00
_cell.angle_beta   90.00
_cell.angle_gamma   90.00
#
_symmetry.space_group_name_H-M   'P 1'
#
loop_
_entity.id
_entity.type
_entity.pdbx_description
1 polymer ?
#
loop_
_entity_poly.entity_id
_entity_poly.type
_entity_poly.pdbx_seq_one_letter_code
_entity_poly.pdbx_strand_id
1 'polypeptide(L)'
;GMIFQHFNLLSTSTVYDNIAFPLKLAGKSKEEIKAKVEPLLKLVGLENKAHQYPSQLSGGQKQRVGIARALANDTKVLLCDEATSALDPQTTKAILELIRDINKKLQLTVVVITHEMQVIKDLCDKVAVLDHGVIAENGTVLEIFTNPKEPITKEFMSVLSSNELPAAY
;
A
#
# COMPACT_ATOMS: atom_id res chain seq x y z
N GLY A 1 2.20 8.12 -7.30
CA GLY A 1 3.13 7.52 -6.32
C GLY A 1 3.06 6.01 -6.35
N MET A 2 4.14 5.37 -5.95
CA MET A 2 4.19 3.89 -5.96
C MET A 2 4.82 3.38 -4.67
N ILE A 3 4.21 2.34 -4.10
CA ILE A 3 4.66 1.60 -2.93
C ILE A 3 5.00 0.20 -3.42
N PHE A 4 6.15 -0.33 -3.01
CA PHE A 4 6.68 -1.61 -3.42
C PHE A 4 6.66 -2.62 -2.28
N GLN A 5 6.66 -3.91 -2.59
CA GLN A 5 6.81 -5.03 -1.66
C GLN A 5 8.07 -4.89 -0.80
N HIS A 6 9.20 -4.60 -1.44
CA HIS A 6 10.47 -4.31 -0.77
C HIS A 6 10.60 -2.80 -0.62
N PHE A 7 10.38 -2.25 0.51
CA PHE A 7 10.31 -0.82 0.88
C PHE A 7 11.13 0.15 0.03
N ASN A 8 12.20 -0.30 -0.64
CA ASN A 8 13.11 0.44 -1.53
C ASN A 8 13.60 1.77 -0.92
N LEU A 9 13.87 1.76 0.39
CA LEU A 9 14.40 2.92 1.08
C LEU A 9 15.91 3.07 0.83
N LEU A 10 16.34 4.31 0.77
CA LEU A 10 17.76 4.66 0.73
C LEU A 10 18.36 4.38 2.11
N SER A 11 19.15 3.31 2.24
CA SER A 11 19.68 2.80 3.51
C SER A 11 20.63 3.78 4.20
N THR A 12 21.29 4.63 3.43
CA THR A 12 22.25 5.65 3.90
C THR A 12 21.59 7.00 4.21
N SER A 13 20.28 7.11 4.05
CA SER A 13 19.51 8.33 4.28
C SER A 13 18.55 8.15 5.47
N THR A 14 18.29 9.23 6.20
CA THR A 14 17.33 9.24 7.29
C THR A 14 15.90 9.04 6.79
N VAL A 15 14.95 8.80 7.71
CA VAL A 15 13.52 8.79 7.40
C VAL A 15 13.09 10.10 6.72
N TYR A 16 13.49 11.23 7.28
CA TYR A 16 13.22 12.55 6.71
C TYR A 16 13.75 12.66 5.28
N ASP A 17 15.01 12.28 5.06
CA ASP A 17 15.65 12.38 3.74
C ASP A 17 15.05 11.43 2.71
N ASN A 18 14.59 10.24 3.12
CA ASN A 18 13.86 9.32 2.26
C ASN A 18 12.54 9.94 1.77
N ILE A 19 11.78 10.58 2.65
CA ILE A 19 10.52 11.25 2.30
C ILE A 19 10.80 12.49 1.44
N ALA A 20 11.84 13.25 1.76
CA ALA A 20 12.25 14.45 1.04
C ALA A 20 12.83 14.17 -0.35
N PHE A 21 13.29 12.94 -0.61
CA PHE A 21 14.05 12.60 -1.82
C PHE A 21 13.34 12.99 -3.12
N PRO A 22 12.06 12.64 -3.36
CA PRO A 22 11.36 13.04 -4.59
C PRO A 22 11.20 14.57 -4.72
N LEU A 23 11.07 15.28 -3.60
CA LEU A 23 10.97 16.75 -3.59
C LEU A 23 12.32 17.40 -3.95
N LYS A 24 13.44 16.83 -3.46
CA LYS A 24 14.80 17.26 -3.82
C LYS A 24 15.03 17.08 -5.32
N LEU A 25 14.61 15.94 -5.90
CA LEU A 25 14.69 15.70 -7.34
C LEU A 25 13.83 16.66 -8.16
N ALA A 26 12.70 17.10 -7.61
CA ALA A 26 11.82 18.11 -8.22
C ALA A 26 12.34 19.56 -8.07
N GLY A 27 13.54 19.74 -7.51
CA GLY A 27 14.17 21.06 -7.35
C GLY A 27 13.51 21.97 -6.30
N LYS A 28 12.78 21.39 -5.34
CA LYS A 28 12.10 22.16 -4.29
C LYS A 28 13.09 22.78 -3.31
N SER A 29 12.78 23.98 -2.79
CA SER A 29 13.56 24.64 -1.76
C SER A 29 13.52 23.88 -0.44
N LYS A 30 14.45 24.17 0.48
CA LYS A 30 14.49 23.57 1.82
C LYS A 30 13.21 23.85 2.60
N GLU A 31 12.67 25.05 2.47
CA GLU A 31 11.44 25.50 3.12
C GLU A 31 10.22 24.73 2.59
N GLU A 32 10.10 24.58 1.27
CA GLU A 32 9.05 23.79 0.63
C GLU A 32 9.13 22.32 1.05
N ILE A 33 10.33 21.74 1.07
CA ILE A 33 10.57 20.36 1.51
C ILE A 33 10.12 20.18 2.95
N LYS A 34 10.54 21.06 3.85
CA LYS A 34 10.15 21.00 5.27
C LYS A 34 8.63 21.08 5.42
N ALA A 35 7.98 22.04 4.77
CA ALA A 35 6.54 22.23 4.80
C ALA A 35 5.73 21.02 4.31
N LYS A 36 6.32 20.17 3.43
CA LYS A 36 5.70 18.94 2.93
C LYS A 36 6.03 17.73 3.80
N VAL A 37 7.27 17.56 4.22
CA VAL A 37 7.73 16.35 4.92
C VAL A 37 7.19 16.27 6.35
N GLU A 38 7.13 17.38 7.09
CA GLU A 38 6.63 17.37 8.47
C GLU A 38 5.16 16.90 8.58
N PRO A 39 4.20 17.38 7.76
CA PRO A 39 2.85 16.84 7.76
C PRO A 39 2.78 15.37 7.34
N LEU A 40 3.62 14.91 6.40
CA LEU A 40 3.66 13.52 5.98
C LEU A 40 4.19 12.61 7.09
N LEU A 41 5.23 13.01 7.83
CA LEU A 41 5.71 12.31 9.00
C LEU A 41 4.59 12.13 10.04
N LYS A 42 3.81 13.19 10.29
CA LYS A 42 2.66 13.15 11.19
C LYS A 42 1.56 12.23 10.65
N LEU A 43 1.27 12.29 9.35
CA LEU A 43 0.25 11.45 8.71
C LEU A 43 0.53 9.96 8.90
N VAL A 44 1.81 9.56 8.84
CA VAL A 44 2.22 8.16 8.99
C VAL A 44 2.67 7.80 10.42
N GLY A 45 2.63 8.74 11.38
CA GLY A 45 2.97 8.53 12.79
C GLY A 45 4.46 8.26 13.04
N LEU A 46 5.34 8.98 12.35
CA LEU A 46 6.80 8.83 12.43
C LEU A 46 7.54 10.12 12.77
N GLU A 47 6.90 11.10 13.40
CA GLU A 47 7.53 12.40 13.73
C GLU A 47 8.80 12.23 14.57
N ASN A 48 8.74 11.38 15.57
CA ASN A 48 9.86 11.09 16.48
C ASN A 48 10.91 10.15 15.88
N LYS A 49 10.74 9.69 14.64
CA LYS A 49 11.65 8.82 13.90
C LYS A 49 12.35 9.53 12.73
N ALA A 50 12.10 10.82 12.52
CA ALA A 50 12.57 11.60 11.37
C ALA A 50 14.08 11.48 11.11
N HIS A 51 14.88 11.39 12.16
CA HIS A 51 16.35 11.33 12.10
C HIS A 51 16.91 9.91 12.17
N GLN A 52 16.07 8.88 12.28
CA GLN A 52 16.51 7.49 12.26
C GLN A 52 16.78 7.00 10.84
N TYR A 53 17.62 5.97 10.72
CA TYR A 53 17.93 5.29 9.47
C TYR A 53 17.04 4.05 9.29
N PRO A 54 16.85 3.57 8.07
CA PRO A 54 16.05 2.37 7.80
C PRO A 54 16.44 1.13 8.60
N SER A 55 17.73 0.96 8.92
CA SER A 55 18.23 -0.14 9.75
C SER A 55 17.70 -0.14 11.19
N GLN A 56 17.21 1.00 11.66
CA GLN A 56 16.67 1.18 13.02
C GLN A 56 15.15 1.04 13.09
N LEU A 57 14.49 0.69 11.97
CA LEU A 57 13.04 0.65 11.82
C LEU A 57 12.52 -0.78 11.70
N SER A 58 11.32 -1.04 12.25
CA SER A 58 10.55 -2.25 11.95
C SER A 58 10.08 -2.28 10.49
N GLY A 59 9.66 -3.45 9.98
CA GLY A 59 9.09 -3.59 8.64
C GLY A 59 7.92 -2.64 8.40
N GLY A 60 6.97 -2.58 9.33
CA GLY A 60 5.83 -1.67 9.25
C GLY A 60 6.21 -0.19 9.26
N GLN A 61 7.25 0.20 10.02
CA GLN A 61 7.77 1.57 10.00
C GLN A 61 8.43 1.89 8.66
N LYS A 62 9.22 0.97 8.10
CA LYS A 62 9.79 1.12 6.75
C LYS A 62 8.70 1.32 5.71
N GLN A 63 7.62 0.54 5.79
CA GLN A 63 6.49 0.68 4.86
C GLN A 63 5.81 2.05 5.01
N ARG A 64 5.62 2.54 6.22
CA ARG A 64 5.08 3.90 6.48
C ARG A 64 5.97 4.99 5.87
N VAL A 65 7.29 4.84 5.92
CA VAL A 65 8.23 5.75 5.20
C VAL A 65 8.03 5.69 3.69
N GLY A 66 7.89 4.48 3.13
CA GLY A 66 7.60 4.27 1.71
C GLY A 66 6.31 4.95 1.26
N ILE A 67 5.23 4.82 2.08
CA ILE A 67 3.95 5.50 1.85
C ILE A 67 4.13 7.02 1.86
N ALA A 68 4.75 7.59 2.88
CA ALA A 68 4.97 9.03 2.99
C ALA A 68 5.79 9.57 1.81
N ARG A 69 6.84 8.84 1.40
CA ARG A 69 7.66 9.20 0.22
C ARG A 69 6.82 9.18 -1.07
N ALA A 70 5.95 8.19 -1.26
CA ALA A 70 5.09 8.10 -2.43
C ALA A 70 4.08 9.26 -2.52
N LEU A 71 3.71 9.86 -1.39
CA LEU A 71 2.77 10.98 -1.31
C LEU A 71 3.44 12.37 -1.44
N ALA A 72 4.77 12.45 -1.38
CA ALA A 72 5.48 13.72 -1.27
C ALA A 72 5.22 14.70 -2.44
N ASN A 73 5.00 14.19 -3.66
CA ASN A 73 4.78 14.99 -4.87
C ASN A 73 3.28 15.19 -5.21
N ASP A 74 2.42 15.42 -4.24
CA ASP A 74 0.98 15.67 -4.44
C ASP A 74 0.31 14.59 -5.33
N THR A 75 0.58 13.36 -5.01
CA THR A 75 0.12 12.17 -5.71
C THR A 75 -1.41 12.11 -5.78
N LYS A 76 -1.96 11.93 -6.96
CA LYS A 76 -3.40 11.70 -7.20
C LYS A 76 -3.75 10.21 -7.27
N VAL A 77 -2.78 9.38 -7.67
CA VAL A 77 -2.94 7.93 -7.78
C VAL A 77 -1.81 7.26 -7.01
N LEU A 78 -2.16 6.42 -6.05
CA LEU A 78 -1.23 5.61 -5.27
C LEU A 78 -1.30 4.17 -5.74
N LEU A 79 -0.22 3.67 -6.30
CA LEU A 79 -0.06 2.29 -6.72
C LEU A 79 0.58 1.49 -5.58
N CYS A 80 -0.06 0.43 -5.13
CA CYS A 80 0.41 -0.45 -4.07
C CYS A 80 0.70 -1.82 -4.68
N ASP A 81 1.96 -2.13 -4.93
CA ASP A 81 2.40 -3.39 -5.50
C ASP A 81 2.85 -4.33 -4.36
N GLU A 82 1.98 -5.27 -4.00
CA GLU A 82 2.17 -6.21 -2.89
C GLU A 82 2.65 -5.54 -1.59
N ALA A 83 2.09 -4.37 -1.28
CA ALA A 83 2.57 -3.47 -0.23
C ALA A 83 2.57 -4.06 1.21
N THR A 84 1.94 -5.21 1.41
CA THR A 84 1.80 -5.87 2.73
C THR A 84 2.36 -7.29 2.79
N SER A 85 2.75 -7.88 1.67
CA SER A 85 3.15 -9.29 1.59
C SER A 85 4.40 -9.66 2.42
N ALA A 86 5.25 -8.69 2.76
CA ALA A 86 6.43 -8.87 3.61
C ALA A 86 6.19 -8.57 5.10
N LEU A 87 4.93 -8.35 5.52
CA LEU A 87 4.57 -7.92 6.87
C LEU A 87 3.79 -9.02 7.60
N ASP A 88 3.86 -9.01 8.93
CA ASP A 88 3.01 -9.86 9.76
C ASP A 88 1.53 -9.40 9.70
N PRO A 89 0.56 -10.27 10.02
CA PRO A 89 -0.87 -9.96 9.85
C PRO A 89 -1.34 -8.72 10.62
N GLN A 90 -0.81 -8.48 11.83
CA GLN A 90 -1.19 -7.31 12.64
C GLN A 90 -0.67 -6.01 12.01
N THR A 91 0.56 -6.02 11.55
CA THR A 91 1.18 -4.89 10.84
C THR A 91 0.47 -4.65 9.50
N THR A 92 0.15 -5.71 8.75
CA THR A 92 -0.64 -5.63 7.51
C THR A 92 -1.93 -4.86 7.75
N LYS A 93 -2.73 -5.25 8.74
CA LYS A 93 -3.98 -4.56 9.09
C LYS A 93 -3.76 -3.07 9.35
N ALA A 94 -2.75 -2.72 10.15
CA ALA A 94 -2.44 -1.33 10.47
C ALA A 94 -1.99 -0.51 9.23
N ILE A 95 -1.31 -1.12 8.26
CA ILE A 95 -0.94 -0.48 6.99
C ILE A 95 -2.16 -0.28 6.08
N LEU A 96 -3.06 -1.27 6.00
CA LEU A 96 -4.29 -1.15 5.21
C LEU A 96 -5.24 -0.07 5.77
N GLU A 97 -5.37 0.01 7.09
CA GLU A 97 -6.12 1.09 7.76
C GLU A 97 -5.51 2.46 7.45
N LEU A 98 -4.18 2.58 7.51
CA LEU A 98 -3.48 3.81 7.14
C LEU A 98 -3.74 4.21 5.68
N ILE A 99 -3.67 3.27 4.73
CA ILE A 99 -3.95 3.53 3.31
C ILE A 99 -5.40 3.99 3.11
N ARG A 100 -6.35 3.37 3.81
CA ARG A 100 -7.77 3.76 3.78
C ARG A 100 -7.98 5.19 4.31
N ASP A 101 -7.31 5.53 5.41
CA ASP A 101 -7.37 6.88 5.99
C ASP A 101 -6.78 7.92 5.06
N ILE A 102 -5.66 7.61 4.41
CA ILE A 102 -5.01 8.45 3.40
C ILE A 102 -5.94 8.66 2.20
N ASN A 103 -6.54 7.59 1.68
CA ASN A 103 -7.52 7.68 0.57
C ASN A 103 -8.65 8.64 0.92
N LYS A 104 -9.25 8.51 2.11
CA LYS A 104 -10.34 9.38 2.57
C LYS A 104 -9.91 10.83 2.79
N LYS A 105 -8.76 11.05 3.43
CA LYS A 105 -8.27 12.40 3.78
C LYS A 105 -7.77 13.16 2.56
N LEU A 106 -7.06 12.49 1.66
CA LEU A 106 -6.43 13.14 0.50
C LEU A 106 -7.25 12.99 -0.79
N GLN A 107 -8.37 12.25 -0.78
CA GLN A 107 -9.26 12.03 -1.93
C GLN A 107 -8.49 11.53 -3.17
N LEU A 108 -7.51 10.65 -2.96
CA LEU A 108 -6.70 10.07 -4.03
C LEU A 108 -7.23 8.69 -4.44
N THR A 109 -6.94 8.28 -5.66
CA THR A 109 -7.22 6.92 -6.12
C THR A 109 -6.14 5.98 -5.64
N VAL A 110 -6.54 4.84 -5.03
CA VAL A 110 -5.62 3.77 -4.65
C VAL A 110 -5.83 2.58 -5.59
N VAL A 111 -4.75 2.10 -6.20
CA VAL A 111 -4.72 0.86 -6.98
C VAL A 111 -3.85 -0.14 -6.24
N VAL A 112 -4.41 -1.28 -5.89
CA VAL A 112 -3.72 -2.34 -5.14
C VAL A 112 -3.52 -3.55 -6.05
N ILE A 113 -2.29 -4.00 -6.17
CA ILE A 113 -1.93 -5.26 -6.80
C ILE A 113 -1.63 -6.23 -5.67
N THR A 114 -2.39 -7.31 -5.58
CA THR A 114 -2.25 -8.31 -4.53
C THR A 114 -2.87 -9.64 -4.95
N HIS A 115 -2.36 -10.72 -4.40
CA HIS A 115 -2.97 -12.04 -4.44
C HIS A 115 -3.69 -12.37 -3.11
N GLU A 116 -3.66 -11.46 -2.14
CA GLU A 116 -4.31 -11.62 -0.84
C GLU A 116 -5.77 -11.16 -0.91
N MET A 117 -6.70 -12.09 -0.97
CA MET A 117 -8.13 -11.78 -1.12
C MET A 117 -8.71 -11.02 0.07
N GLN A 118 -8.15 -11.21 1.27
CA GLN A 118 -8.56 -10.45 2.44
C GLN A 118 -8.27 -8.95 2.28
N VAL A 119 -7.12 -8.61 1.68
CA VAL A 119 -6.76 -7.22 1.35
C VAL A 119 -7.80 -6.60 0.40
N ILE A 120 -8.24 -7.36 -0.61
CA ILE A 120 -9.27 -6.90 -1.56
C ILE A 120 -10.59 -6.64 -0.84
N LYS A 121 -11.06 -7.57 -0.01
CA LYS A 121 -12.31 -7.43 0.78
C LYS A 121 -12.26 -6.23 1.72
N ASP A 122 -11.10 -6.00 2.35
CA ASP A 122 -10.97 -4.98 3.39
C ASP A 122 -10.73 -3.57 2.83
N LEU A 123 -10.12 -3.44 1.65
CA LEU A 123 -9.64 -2.14 1.17
C LEU A 123 -10.31 -1.67 -0.13
N CYS A 124 -10.72 -2.58 -1.02
CA CYS A 124 -11.11 -2.23 -2.38
C CYS A 124 -12.63 -2.09 -2.55
N ASP A 125 -13.05 -1.20 -3.46
CA ASP A 125 -14.44 -1.08 -3.90
C ASP A 125 -14.67 -1.87 -5.20
N LYS A 126 -13.64 -1.93 -6.06
CA LYS A 126 -13.67 -2.60 -7.37
C LYS A 126 -12.47 -3.52 -7.53
N VAL A 127 -12.66 -4.55 -8.34
CA VAL A 127 -11.65 -5.56 -8.67
C VAL A 127 -11.52 -5.70 -10.17
N ALA A 128 -10.28 -5.86 -10.63
CA ALA A 128 -9.96 -6.35 -11.96
C ALA A 128 -9.10 -7.61 -11.83
N VAL A 129 -9.54 -8.71 -12.39
CA VAL A 129 -8.81 -9.98 -12.43
C VAL A 129 -7.96 -9.99 -13.69
N LEU A 130 -6.64 -10.10 -13.52
CA LEU A 130 -5.70 -10.20 -14.64
C LEU A 130 -5.34 -11.66 -14.90
N ASP A 131 -5.36 -12.02 -16.18
CA ASP A 131 -4.90 -13.31 -16.68
C ASP A 131 -4.08 -13.10 -17.96
N HIS A 132 -2.89 -13.67 -18.03
CA HIS A 132 -1.98 -13.56 -19.19
C HIS A 132 -1.83 -12.12 -19.77
N GLY A 133 -1.80 -11.11 -18.90
CA GLY A 133 -1.60 -9.71 -19.28
C GLY A 133 -2.85 -8.99 -19.78
N VAL A 134 -4.03 -9.60 -19.70
CA VAL A 134 -5.31 -9.00 -20.04
C VAL A 134 -6.25 -8.99 -18.82
N ILE A 135 -7.20 -8.06 -18.82
CA ILE A 135 -8.26 -8.05 -17.81
C ILE A 135 -9.31 -9.09 -18.24
N ALA A 136 -9.32 -10.23 -17.54
CA ALA A 136 -10.29 -11.29 -17.77
C ALA A 136 -11.68 -10.91 -17.25
N GLU A 137 -11.76 -10.32 -16.05
CA GLU A 137 -13.02 -9.91 -15.44
C GLU A 137 -12.81 -8.65 -14.59
N ASN A 138 -13.84 -7.79 -14.53
CA ASN A 138 -13.85 -6.65 -13.62
C ASN A 138 -15.27 -6.41 -13.08
N GLY A 139 -15.35 -5.84 -11.89
CA GLY A 139 -16.63 -5.54 -11.23
C GLY A 139 -16.42 -4.96 -9.84
N THR A 140 -17.51 -4.82 -9.10
CA THR A 140 -17.43 -4.53 -7.66
C THR A 140 -16.89 -5.74 -6.89
N VAL A 141 -16.33 -5.52 -5.71
CA VAL A 141 -15.88 -6.61 -4.83
C VAL A 141 -17.01 -7.61 -4.60
N LEU A 142 -18.23 -7.12 -4.34
CA LEU A 142 -19.39 -7.98 -4.12
C LEU A 142 -19.67 -8.88 -5.33
N GLU A 143 -19.71 -8.33 -6.54
CA GLU A 143 -19.98 -9.09 -7.77
C GLU A 143 -18.95 -10.18 -8.02
N ILE A 144 -17.65 -9.82 -7.94
CA ILE A 144 -16.54 -10.75 -8.18
C ILE A 144 -16.52 -11.90 -7.16
N PHE A 145 -16.83 -11.59 -5.88
CA PHE A 145 -16.79 -12.60 -4.82
C PHE A 145 -18.05 -13.47 -4.72
N THR A 146 -19.22 -12.97 -5.14
CA THR A 146 -20.48 -13.72 -5.04
C THR A 146 -20.93 -14.37 -6.33
N ASN A 147 -20.55 -13.82 -7.49
CA ASN A 147 -20.99 -14.30 -8.80
C ASN A 147 -19.90 -14.16 -9.88
N PRO A 148 -18.73 -14.82 -9.68
CA PRO A 148 -17.65 -14.80 -10.68
C PRO A 148 -18.11 -15.46 -11.97
N LYS A 149 -17.80 -14.83 -13.12
CA LYS A 149 -18.23 -15.30 -14.44
C LYS A 149 -17.14 -16.10 -15.14
N GLU A 150 -15.92 -15.55 -15.12
CA GLU A 150 -14.79 -16.13 -15.84
C GLU A 150 -14.20 -17.35 -15.12
N PRO A 151 -13.72 -18.37 -15.86
CA PRO A 151 -13.14 -19.57 -15.27
C PRO A 151 -11.98 -19.28 -14.30
N ILE A 152 -11.09 -18.38 -14.66
CA ILE A 152 -9.94 -17.98 -13.82
C ILE A 152 -10.41 -17.33 -12.51
N THR A 153 -11.45 -16.49 -12.54
CA THR A 153 -12.01 -15.86 -11.36
C THR A 153 -12.63 -16.91 -10.43
N LYS A 154 -13.35 -17.89 -11.00
CA LYS A 154 -13.92 -19.02 -10.23
C LYS A 154 -12.83 -19.86 -9.57
N GLU A 155 -11.73 -20.11 -10.27
CA GLU A 155 -10.57 -20.83 -9.73
C GLU A 155 -9.99 -20.10 -8.53
N PHE A 156 -9.71 -18.79 -8.65
CA PHE A 156 -9.26 -17.97 -7.52
C PHE A 156 -10.23 -18.04 -6.32
N MET A 157 -11.53 -17.96 -6.56
CA MET A 157 -12.53 -18.02 -5.50
C MET A 157 -12.62 -19.41 -4.85
N SER A 158 -12.43 -20.50 -5.60
CA SER A 158 -12.46 -21.87 -5.08
C SER A 158 -11.31 -22.18 -4.12
N VAL A 159 -10.10 -21.67 -4.43
CA VAL A 159 -8.92 -21.80 -3.56
C VAL A 159 -9.15 -21.15 -2.19
N LEU A 160 -9.91 -20.07 -2.14
CA LEU A 160 -10.28 -19.39 -0.89
C LEU A 160 -11.22 -20.21 -0.03
N SER A 161 -12.26 -20.78 -0.63
CA SER A 161 -13.25 -21.59 0.08
C SER A 161 -12.63 -22.84 0.70
N SER A 162 -11.57 -23.38 0.10
CA SER A 162 -10.84 -24.54 0.65
C SER A 162 -9.89 -24.18 1.80
N ASN A 163 -9.43 -22.93 1.90
CA ASN A 163 -8.54 -22.49 2.98
C ASN A 163 -9.27 -21.96 4.23
N GLU A 164 -10.59 -21.71 4.15
CA GLU A 164 -11.40 -21.21 5.29
C GLU A 164 -11.99 -22.33 6.16
N LEU A 165 -11.86 -23.60 5.78
CA LEU A 165 -12.31 -24.74 6.59
C LEU A 165 -11.10 -25.52 7.13
N PRO A 166 -10.75 -25.40 8.43
CA PRO A 166 -9.96 -26.45 9.07
C PRO A 166 -10.79 -27.72 9.02
N ALA A 167 -10.19 -28.80 8.53
CA ALA A 167 -10.81 -30.12 8.62
C ALA A 167 -11.27 -30.35 10.06
N ALA A 168 -12.57 -30.53 10.25
CA ALA A 168 -13.12 -30.92 11.53
C ALA A 168 -12.47 -32.25 11.96
N TYR A 169 -11.76 -32.24 13.07
CA TYR A 169 -11.36 -33.43 13.81
C TYR A 169 -12.49 -33.85 14.76
#